data_03339b3ebb8e14a2e88825d36cebd5e8
#
_entry.id   03339b3ebb8e14a2e88825d36cebd5e8
#
_cell.length_a   1.000
_cell.length_b   1.000
_cell.length_c   1.000
_cell.angle_alpha   90.00
_cell.angle_beta   90.00
_cell.angle_gamma   90.00
#
_symmetry.space_group_name_H-M   'P 1'
#
loop_
_entity.id
_entity.type
_entity.pdbx_description
1 polymer ?
#
loop_
_entity_poly.entity_id
_entity_poly.type
_entity_poly.pdbx_seq_one_letter_code
_entity_poly.pdbx_strand_id
1 'polypeptide(L)'
;MVNAFCVLFADNYRNDDLQGLVRNRTAAALPVISRYRMVDFMISSLVHANIDNIAVLTNHNYKSLLDHMSHGKDWDLNRKNRGLKFITPMSNYLSTRIPQNKIEALANTMVYTQSLDEEFVILADTNIIGNIDFKEMFQY
;
A
#
# COMPACT_ATOMS: atom_id res chain seq x y z
N MET A 1 -12.92 -16.53 -7.97
CA MET A 1 -12.51 -15.41 -7.11
C MET A 1 -10.99 -15.43 -7.08
N VAL A 2 -10.34 -14.31 -7.34
CA VAL A 2 -8.88 -14.26 -7.34
C VAL A 2 -8.35 -14.39 -5.91
N ASN A 3 -7.49 -15.38 -5.67
CA ASN A 3 -6.86 -15.58 -4.38
C ASN A 3 -5.51 -14.84 -4.33
N ALA A 4 -5.57 -13.52 -4.15
CA ALA A 4 -4.41 -12.66 -4.16
C ALA A 4 -4.42 -11.68 -2.99
N PHE A 5 -3.22 -11.31 -2.52
CA PHE A 5 -3.04 -10.15 -1.67
C PHE A 5 -2.22 -9.07 -2.39
N CYS A 6 -2.29 -7.85 -1.92
CA CYS A 6 -1.56 -6.74 -2.52
C CYS A 6 -0.58 -6.11 -1.53
N VAL A 7 0.62 -5.81 -2.01
CA VAL A 7 1.60 -4.99 -1.32
C VAL A 7 1.71 -3.64 -2.05
N LEU A 8 1.31 -2.57 -1.38
CA LEU A 8 1.38 -1.20 -1.89
C LEU A 8 2.60 -0.49 -1.34
N PHE A 9 3.42 0.06 -2.21
CA PHE A 9 4.53 0.92 -1.84
C PHE A 9 4.04 2.36 -1.72
N ALA A 10 3.95 2.87 -0.50
CA ALA A 10 3.46 4.22 -0.23
C ALA A 10 4.52 5.32 -0.42
N ASP A 11 5.80 4.95 -0.30
CA ASP A 11 6.90 5.89 -0.45
C ASP A 11 7.43 5.91 -1.88
N ASN A 12 7.86 7.10 -2.32
CA ASN A 12 8.62 7.23 -3.55
C ASN A 12 10.12 7.10 -3.21
N TYR A 13 10.73 6.01 -3.64
CA TYR A 13 12.17 5.77 -3.47
C TYR A 13 13.05 6.57 -4.44
N ARG A 14 12.44 7.23 -5.42
CA ARG A 14 13.08 8.20 -6.33
C ARG A 14 12.61 9.59 -5.95
N ASN A 15 13.39 10.29 -5.13
CA ASN A 15 12.97 11.56 -4.50
C ASN A 15 12.98 12.78 -5.41
N ASP A 16 13.43 12.68 -6.66
CA ASP A 16 13.78 13.86 -7.43
C ASP A 16 12.58 14.59 -8.06
N ASP A 17 11.48 13.88 -8.36
CA ASP A 17 10.38 14.45 -9.14
C ASP A 17 9.30 15.16 -8.29
N LEU A 18 9.21 14.86 -7.00
CA LEU A 18 8.14 15.37 -6.13
C LEU A 18 8.62 16.28 -4.99
N GLN A 19 9.88 16.57 -4.93
CA GLN A 19 10.64 17.35 -3.92
C GLN A 19 9.83 18.02 -2.78
N GLY A 20 9.27 19.19 -3.02
CA GLY A 20 8.54 19.95 -2.00
C GLY A 20 7.21 19.34 -1.57
N LEU A 21 6.57 18.55 -2.43
CA LEU A 21 5.26 17.94 -2.16
C LEU A 21 5.36 16.77 -1.15
N VAL A 22 6.47 16.05 -1.15
CA VAL A 22 6.69 14.87 -0.28
C VAL A 22 7.56 15.18 0.95
N ARG A 23 7.85 16.45 1.21
CA ARG A 23 8.70 16.86 2.32
C ARG A 23 8.17 16.39 3.69
N ASN A 24 6.86 16.47 3.90
CA ASN A 24 6.20 16.21 5.17
C ASN A 24 5.17 15.07 5.10
N ARG A 25 5.09 14.37 3.98
CA ARG A 25 4.13 13.27 3.75
C ARG A 25 4.63 12.28 2.74
N THR A 26 4.12 11.06 2.79
CA THR A 26 4.38 10.05 1.77
C THR A 26 3.76 10.45 0.43
N ALA A 27 4.27 9.93 -0.68
CA ALA A 27 3.68 10.14 -2.00
C ALA A 27 2.22 9.64 -2.06
N ALA A 28 1.94 8.52 -1.42
CA ALA A 28 0.58 7.97 -1.30
C ALA A 28 -0.43 8.92 -0.67
N ALA A 29 0.02 9.81 0.21
CA ALA A 29 -0.80 10.80 0.90
C ALA A 29 -0.96 12.13 0.17
N LEU A 30 -0.43 12.27 -1.04
CA LEU A 30 -0.58 13.49 -1.83
C LEU A 30 -2.05 13.72 -2.19
N PRO A 31 -2.60 14.93 -1.91
CA PRO A 31 -3.96 15.26 -2.29
C PRO A 31 -4.13 15.32 -3.81
N VAL A 32 -5.23 14.76 -4.29
CA VAL A 32 -5.65 14.79 -5.69
C VAL A 32 -7.13 15.15 -5.71
N ILE A 33 -7.48 16.15 -6.49
CA ILE A 33 -8.88 16.59 -6.66
C ILE A 33 -9.63 16.66 -5.33
N SER A 34 -9.39 17.73 -4.58
CA SER A 34 -10.06 18.04 -3.31
C SER A 34 -9.71 17.04 -2.17
N ARG A 35 -10.56 16.07 -1.89
CA ARG A 35 -10.44 15.18 -0.72
C ARG A 35 -9.77 13.84 -0.99
N TYR A 36 -9.57 13.47 -2.24
CA TYR A 36 -8.90 12.24 -2.60
C TYR A 36 -7.39 12.35 -2.43
N ARG A 37 -6.73 11.21 -2.23
CA ARG A 37 -5.28 11.08 -2.19
C ARG A 37 -4.82 10.04 -3.22
N MET A 38 -3.56 10.06 -3.57
CA MET A 38 -3.00 9.14 -4.56
C MET A 38 -3.35 7.68 -4.28
N VAL A 39 -3.26 7.26 -3.03
CA VAL A 39 -3.54 5.89 -2.60
C VAL A 39 -4.98 5.44 -2.87
N ASP A 40 -5.93 6.37 -2.84
CA ASP A 40 -7.37 6.06 -2.98
C ASP A 40 -7.69 5.41 -4.32
N PHE A 41 -7.03 5.81 -5.38
CA PHE A 41 -7.24 5.27 -6.73
C PHE A 41 -6.81 3.80 -6.81
N MET A 42 -5.66 3.47 -6.25
CA MET A 42 -5.16 2.11 -6.22
C MET A 42 -6.02 1.20 -5.36
N ILE A 43 -6.37 1.63 -4.14
CA ILE A 43 -7.21 0.85 -3.25
C ILE A 43 -8.60 0.63 -3.85
N SER A 44 -9.20 1.65 -4.46
CA SER A 44 -10.49 1.50 -5.14
C SER A 44 -10.45 0.47 -6.25
N SER A 45 -9.37 0.44 -7.04
CA SER A 45 -9.20 -0.57 -8.10
C SER A 45 -9.04 -1.99 -7.55
N LEU A 46 -8.30 -2.15 -6.45
CA LEU A 46 -8.13 -3.45 -5.77
C LEU A 46 -9.44 -3.96 -5.18
N VAL A 47 -10.17 -3.11 -4.46
CA VAL A 47 -11.45 -3.48 -3.86
C VAL A 47 -12.48 -3.82 -4.93
N HIS A 48 -12.50 -3.10 -6.04
CA HIS A 48 -13.36 -3.41 -7.19
C HIS A 48 -13.06 -4.81 -7.78
N ALA A 49 -11.82 -5.24 -7.70
CA ALA A 49 -11.40 -6.59 -8.10
C ALA A 49 -11.63 -7.66 -7.01
N ASN A 50 -12.22 -7.33 -5.88
CA ASN A 50 -12.40 -8.18 -4.70
C ASN A 50 -11.05 -8.63 -4.06
N ILE A 51 -10.02 -7.80 -4.17
CA ILE A 51 -8.75 -7.98 -3.48
C ILE A 51 -8.83 -7.18 -2.19
N ASP A 52 -9.11 -7.87 -1.11
CA ASP A 52 -9.42 -7.27 0.20
C ASP A 52 -8.32 -7.46 1.26
N ASN A 53 -7.22 -8.10 0.90
CA ASN A 53 -6.04 -8.24 1.75
C ASN A 53 -4.91 -7.35 1.20
N ILE A 54 -4.70 -6.19 1.85
CA ILE A 54 -3.83 -5.14 1.34
C ILE A 54 -2.85 -4.73 2.43
N ALA A 55 -1.55 -4.86 2.17
CA ALA A 55 -0.49 -4.33 3.00
C ALA A 55 0.08 -3.05 2.40
N VAL A 56 0.11 -1.98 3.17
CA VAL A 56 0.70 -0.70 2.76
C VAL A 56 2.06 -0.55 3.45
N LEU A 57 3.12 -0.54 2.63
CA LEU A 57 4.48 -0.32 3.10
C LEU A 57 4.79 1.16 3.12
N THR A 58 5.22 1.65 4.27
CA THR A 58 5.59 3.05 4.45
C THR A 58 6.74 3.20 5.44
N ASN A 59 7.66 4.09 5.15
CA ASN A 59 8.89 4.28 5.93
C ASN A 59 8.94 5.64 6.63
N HIS A 60 8.50 6.69 5.96
CA HIS A 60 8.64 8.06 6.42
C HIS A 60 7.34 8.84 6.37
N ASN A 61 7.17 9.79 7.28
CA ASN A 61 6.10 10.80 7.25
C ASN A 61 4.70 10.25 6.98
N TYR A 62 4.42 9.05 7.49
CA TYR A 62 3.19 8.29 7.18
C TYR A 62 1.98 8.69 8.03
N LYS A 63 2.14 9.60 9.00
CA LYS A 63 1.03 10.00 9.87
C LYS A 63 -0.18 10.47 9.09
N SER A 64 0.04 11.37 8.11
CA SER A 64 -1.04 11.89 7.25
C SER A 64 -1.73 10.80 6.43
N LEU A 65 -1.00 9.76 6.04
CA LEU A 65 -1.56 8.60 5.36
C LEU A 65 -2.43 7.76 6.29
N LEU A 66 -1.93 7.45 7.50
CA LEU A 66 -2.69 6.71 8.50
C LEU A 66 -3.99 7.43 8.88
N ASP A 67 -3.90 8.74 9.12
CA ASP A 67 -5.07 9.56 9.48
C ASP A 67 -6.13 9.55 8.36
N HIS A 68 -5.70 9.60 7.09
CA HIS A 68 -6.60 9.54 5.94
C HIS A 68 -7.26 8.18 5.78
N MET A 69 -6.50 7.13 5.91
CA MET A 69 -6.98 5.77 5.62
C MET A 69 -7.80 5.15 6.76
N SER A 70 -7.69 5.65 7.98
CA SER A 70 -8.51 5.23 9.14
C SER A 70 -8.74 3.72 9.22
N HIS A 71 -7.70 2.92 9.05
CA HIS A 71 -7.75 1.45 9.03
C HIS A 71 -8.62 0.85 7.90
N GLY A 72 -8.83 1.59 6.81
CA GLY A 72 -9.57 1.10 5.65
C GLY A 72 -11.09 1.09 5.81
N LYS A 73 -11.63 1.84 6.77
CA LYS A 73 -13.08 1.89 7.05
C LYS A 73 -13.90 2.31 5.82
N ASP A 74 -13.43 3.28 5.06
CA ASP A 74 -14.14 3.82 3.90
C ASP A 74 -14.28 2.82 2.74
N TRP A 75 -13.43 1.77 2.73
CA TRP A 75 -13.45 0.70 1.71
C TRP A 75 -13.91 -0.65 2.26
N ASP A 76 -14.48 -0.70 3.48
CA ASP A 76 -14.83 -1.94 4.17
C ASP A 76 -13.63 -2.91 4.34
N LEU A 77 -12.44 -2.36 4.49
CA LEU A 77 -11.17 -3.09 4.71
C LEU A 77 -10.78 -3.20 6.19
N ASN A 78 -11.63 -2.77 7.10
CA ASN A 78 -11.39 -2.87 8.54
C ASN A 78 -11.80 -4.27 9.05
N ARG A 79 -11.04 -5.29 8.66
CA ARG A 79 -11.30 -6.69 9.00
C ARG A 79 -10.16 -7.28 9.83
N LYS A 80 -10.49 -8.22 10.72
CA LYS A 80 -9.54 -8.78 11.69
C LYS A 80 -8.45 -9.64 11.03
N ASN A 81 -8.81 -10.49 10.07
CA ASN A 81 -7.90 -11.45 9.45
C ASN A 81 -7.42 -11.03 8.04
N ARG A 82 -8.24 -10.28 7.33
CA ARG A 82 -7.95 -9.67 6.02
C ARG A 82 -8.13 -8.16 6.16
N GLY A 83 -8.00 -7.43 5.09
CA GLY A 83 -8.21 -5.99 5.08
C GLY A 83 -6.94 -5.20 4.96
N LEU A 84 -6.99 -3.93 5.39
CA LEU A 84 -5.89 -3.00 5.26
C LEU A 84 -4.93 -3.10 6.45
N LYS A 85 -3.66 -3.33 6.16
CA LYS A 85 -2.59 -3.35 7.17
C LYS A 85 -1.47 -2.40 6.79
N PHE A 86 -0.92 -1.71 7.79
CA PHE A 86 0.24 -0.87 7.61
C PHE A 86 1.49 -1.59 8.13
N ILE A 87 2.51 -1.62 7.29
CA ILE A 87 3.82 -2.16 7.65
C ILE A 87 4.81 -1.00 7.64
N THR A 88 5.26 -0.65 8.84
CA THR A 88 6.26 0.40 9.07
C THR A 88 7.59 -0.22 9.48
N PRO A 89 8.71 0.51 9.43
CA PRO A 89 10.00 0.00 9.89
C PRO A 89 9.98 -0.50 11.33
N MET A 90 9.14 0.12 12.17
CA MET A 90 9.01 -0.26 13.58
C MET A 90 8.12 -1.50 13.79
N SER A 91 7.38 -1.93 12.79
CA SER A 91 6.55 -3.15 12.86
C SER A 91 7.39 -4.43 12.81
N ASN A 92 8.65 -4.31 12.45
CA ASN A 92 9.53 -5.45 12.26
C ASN A 92 10.69 -5.41 13.23
N TYR A 93 10.67 -6.30 14.24
CA TYR A 93 11.73 -6.41 15.24
C TYR A 93 13.08 -6.91 14.68
N LEU A 94 13.10 -7.37 13.44
CA LEU A 94 14.28 -7.97 12.82
C LEU A 94 15.18 -6.95 12.11
N SER A 95 14.73 -5.75 11.88
CA SER A 95 15.51 -4.71 11.21
C SER A 95 15.29 -3.34 11.85
N THR A 96 16.34 -2.75 12.35
CA THR A 96 16.35 -1.36 12.85
C THR A 96 16.66 -0.36 11.73
N ARG A 97 16.97 -0.84 10.53
CA ARG A 97 17.35 0.00 9.39
C ARG A 97 16.14 0.30 8.53
N ILE A 98 16.02 1.57 8.13
CA ILE A 98 15.01 2.01 7.17
C ILE A 98 15.39 1.49 5.78
N PRO A 99 14.47 0.79 5.08
CA PRO A 99 14.72 0.31 3.73
C PRO A 99 15.06 1.44 2.76
N GLN A 100 16.09 1.24 1.96
CA GLN A 100 16.55 2.22 0.96
C GLN A 100 15.91 2.01 -0.42
N ASN A 101 15.32 0.84 -0.64
CA ASN A 101 14.69 0.48 -1.90
C ASN A 101 13.51 -0.47 -1.68
N LYS A 102 12.75 -0.73 -2.75
CA LYS A 102 11.56 -1.59 -2.71
C LYS A 102 11.87 -3.03 -2.32
N ILE A 103 13.02 -3.56 -2.70
CA ILE A 103 13.41 -4.94 -2.39
C ILE A 103 13.66 -5.09 -0.90
N GLU A 104 14.39 -4.16 -0.30
CA GLU A 104 14.60 -4.15 1.15
C GLU A 104 13.28 -3.97 1.91
N ALA A 105 12.40 -3.09 1.41
CA ALA A 105 11.07 -2.89 2.00
C ALA A 105 10.23 -4.17 1.91
N LEU A 106 10.25 -4.86 0.78
CA LEU A 106 9.54 -6.11 0.58
C LEU A 106 10.10 -7.23 1.49
N ALA A 107 11.42 -7.31 1.66
CA ALA A 107 12.04 -8.27 2.58
C ALA A 107 11.53 -8.11 4.02
N ASN A 108 11.26 -6.87 4.45
CA ASN A 108 10.68 -6.60 5.77
C ASN A 108 9.23 -7.07 5.91
N THR A 109 8.53 -7.35 4.82
CA THR A 109 7.16 -7.89 4.85
C THR A 109 7.12 -9.41 4.99
N MET A 110 8.24 -10.11 4.85
CA MET A 110 8.27 -11.58 4.80
C MET A 110 7.63 -12.23 6.01
N VAL A 111 7.83 -11.66 7.21
CA VAL A 111 7.21 -12.17 8.44
C VAL A 111 5.69 -12.16 8.35
N TYR A 112 5.14 -11.10 7.74
CA TYR A 112 3.70 -10.98 7.51
C TYR A 112 3.22 -11.93 6.40
N THR A 113 3.93 -11.97 5.29
CA THR A 113 3.52 -12.75 4.11
C THR A 113 3.60 -14.26 4.31
N GLN A 114 4.47 -14.74 5.19
CA GLN A 114 4.57 -16.16 5.54
C GLN A 114 3.29 -16.74 6.17
N SER A 115 2.44 -15.90 6.72
CA SER A 115 1.18 -16.31 7.35
C SER A 115 -0.03 -16.21 6.42
N LEU A 116 0.18 -15.92 5.14
CA LEU A 116 -0.87 -15.72 4.16
C LEU A 116 -1.07 -16.98 3.32
N ASP A 117 -2.32 -17.29 3.03
CA ASP A 117 -2.73 -18.46 2.23
C ASP A 117 -3.06 -18.09 0.77
N GLU A 118 -2.82 -16.82 0.37
CA GLU A 118 -3.06 -16.36 -0.98
C GLU A 118 -2.05 -16.93 -1.97
N GLU A 119 -2.55 -17.32 -3.14
CA GLU A 119 -1.75 -17.92 -4.21
C GLU A 119 -0.91 -16.89 -4.98
N PHE A 120 -1.41 -15.65 -5.08
CA PHE A 120 -0.78 -14.59 -5.84
C PHE A 120 -0.48 -13.38 -4.98
N VAL A 121 0.58 -12.65 -5.33
CA VAL A 121 0.89 -11.34 -4.78
C VAL A 121 0.89 -10.29 -5.87
N ILE A 122 0.22 -9.17 -5.62
CA ILE A 122 0.29 -7.97 -6.45
C ILE A 122 1.26 -7.01 -5.79
N LEU A 123 2.27 -6.57 -6.51
CA LEU A 123 3.17 -5.51 -6.11
C LEU A 123 2.82 -4.25 -6.90
N ALA A 124 2.42 -3.20 -6.22
CA ALA A 124 1.98 -1.97 -6.88
C ALA A 124 2.48 -0.71 -6.16
N ASP A 125 2.68 0.33 -6.96
CA ASP A 125 2.93 1.68 -6.46
C ASP A 125 1.63 2.44 -6.25
N THR A 126 1.65 3.44 -5.39
CA THR A 126 0.51 4.32 -5.11
C THR A 126 0.54 5.61 -5.93
N ASN A 127 1.47 5.77 -6.84
CA ASN A 127 1.65 6.97 -7.66
C ASN A 127 0.91 6.92 -9.01
N ILE A 128 -0.05 6.03 -9.14
CA ILE A 128 -0.86 5.86 -10.34
C ILE A 128 -2.27 6.41 -10.10
N ILE A 129 -2.67 7.35 -10.93
CA ILE A 129 -4.04 7.86 -10.98
C ILE A 129 -4.74 7.22 -12.17
N GLY A 130 -5.64 6.30 -11.91
CA GLY A 130 -6.38 5.60 -12.96
C GLY A 130 -7.23 4.48 -12.41
N ASN A 131 -8.04 3.92 -13.27
CA ASN A 131 -8.82 2.72 -12.98
C ASN A 131 -8.10 1.52 -13.59
N ILE A 132 -7.54 0.66 -12.75
CA ILE A 132 -6.85 -0.55 -13.17
C ILE A 132 -7.80 -1.72 -13.01
N ASP A 133 -8.04 -2.46 -14.09
CA ASP A 133 -8.84 -3.68 -14.04
C ASP A 133 -7.97 -4.88 -13.66
N PHE A 134 -7.82 -5.08 -12.35
CA PHE A 134 -7.11 -6.24 -11.83
C PHE A 134 -7.81 -7.57 -12.11
N LYS A 135 -9.13 -7.58 -12.37
CA LYS A 135 -9.85 -8.81 -12.73
C LYS A 135 -9.40 -9.34 -14.08
N GLU A 136 -9.20 -8.43 -15.03
CA GLU A 136 -8.72 -8.81 -16.36
C GLU A 136 -7.31 -9.42 -16.30
N MET A 137 -6.44 -8.92 -15.43
CA MET A 137 -5.07 -9.45 -15.28
C MET A 137 -5.00 -10.93 -14.88
N PHE A 138 -6.02 -11.44 -14.20
CA PHE A 138 -6.08 -12.83 -13.74
C PHE A 138 -6.90 -13.76 -14.66
N GLN A 139 -7.31 -13.28 -15.82
CA GLN A 139 -8.02 -14.09 -16.81
C GLN A 139 -7.07 -14.79 -17.80
N TYR A 140 -5.80 -14.47 -17.74
CA TYR A 140 -4.71 -15.04 -18.54
C TYR A 140 -3.84 -15.95 -17.69
#